data_b79abde0e4dbfef580b52d7179f5ffe2
#
_entry.id   b79abde0e4dbfef580b52d7179f5ffe2
#
_cell.length_a   1.000
_cell.length_b   1.000
_cell.length_c   1.000
_cell.angle_alpha   90.00
_cell.angle_beta   90.00
_cell.angle_gamma   90.00
#
_symmetry.space_group_name_H-M   'P 1'
#
loop_
_entity.id
_entity.type
_entity.pdbx_description
1 polymer ?
#
loop_
_entity_poly.entity_id
_entity_poly.type
_entity_poly.pdbx_seq_one_letter_code
_entity_poly.pdbx_strand_id
1 'polypeptide(L)'
;MTHQYPVQGAGLGLRRSLCGPLSSVSLEQVQFMEVAPENWINVGGRYGAALRRYTEKFPFVIHGLSLSIGSPSGLDWDLLRSIKSFMSEHSIRCYSEHLSYCSDSGHLYDLMPIPFTEEAVDYVADRIIQIQDFLGERMAMENVSYYAAPQQEMSEIEFLNAVLEKADCNLLLDVNNIYVNSINHQYDPYEFLKALPGERIAYGHIAGHYEEAEDLRVDTHGADVIDPVWQLLDAAYAEFGSFPTLLERDFNIPPVDELLLEVDQIRDYQRKYANQKIGRGEQGSQTSAATISELEKV
;
A
#
# COMPACT_ATOMS: atom_id res chain seq x y z
N MET A 1 -15.17 4.71 -15.63
CA MET A 1 -13.82 4.46 -16.16
C MET A 1 -13.33 3.19 -15.49
N THR A 2 -12.74 2.24 -16.20
CA THR A 2 -12.12 1.06 -15.57
C THR A 2 -10.90 1.53 -14.80
N HIS A 3 -10.82 1.23 -13.50
CA HIS A 3 -9.64 1.50 -12.67
C HIS A 3 -8.43 0.78 -13.31
N GLN A 4 -7.37 1.51 -13.57
CA GLN A 4 -6.16 0.97 -14.18
C GLN A 4 -5.06 0.96 -13.12
N TYR A 5 -4.70 -0.22 -12.65
CA TYR A 5 -3.60 -0.39 -11.71
C TYR A 5 -2.23 -0.12 -12.37
N PRO A 6 -1.25 0.43 -11.62
CA PRO A 6 0.10 0.69 -12.14
C PRO A 6 0.87 -0.57 -12.51
N VAL A 7 0.61 -1.67 -11.82
CA VAL A 7 1.18 -3.01 -12.02
C VAL A 7 0.07 -4.06 -11.95
N GLN A 8 0.38 -5.34 -12.10
CA GLN A 8 -0.61 -6.42 -12.07
C GLN A 8 -0.06 -7.66 -11.36
N GLY A 9 -0.97 -8.50 -10.85
CA GLY A 9 -0.66 -9.81 -10.28
C GLY A 9 0.01 -9.74 -8.91
N ALA A 10 0.82 -10.75 -8.59
CA ALA A 10 1.52 -10.90 -7.32
C ALA A 10 2.98 -10.44 -7.44
N GLY A 11 3.41 -9.60 -6.52
CA GLY A 11 4.75 -9.02 -6.47
C GLY A 11 5.59 -9.53 -5.31
N LEU A 12 6.87 -9.18 -5.35
CA LEU A 12 7.83 -9.49 -4.28
C LEU A 12 8.80 -8.33 -4.08
N GLY A 13 9.05 -7.98 -2.82
CA GLY A 13 10.05 -6.97 -2.44
C GLY A 13 11.47 -7.43 -2.81
N LEU A 14 12.19 -6.63 -3.62
CA LEU A 14 13.57 -6.92 -3.98
C LEU A 14 14.53 -6.35 -2.94
N ARG A 15 15.15 -7.23 -2.18
CA ARG A 15 16.21 -6.88 -1.21
C ARG A 15 17.58 -7.23 -1.81
N ARG A 16 18.67 -6.55 -1.38
CA ARG A 16 20.03 -6.79 -1.92
C ARG A 16 20.48 -8.24 -1.77
N SER A 17 20.10 -8.91 -0.69
CA SER A 17 20.37 -10.34 -0.46
C SER A 17 19.72 -11.25 -1.49
N LEU A 18 18.60 -10.83 -2.07
CA LEU A 18 17.83 -11.58 -3.05
C LEU A 18 18.31 -11.38 -4.50
N CYS A 19 19.19 -10.40 -4.78
CA CYS A 19 19.66 -10.13 -6.16
C CYS A 19 20.32 -11.33 -6.86
N GLY A 20 20.96 -12.23 -6.12
CA GLY A 20 21.51 -13.48 -6.68
C GLY A 20 20.44 -14.57 -6.78
N PRO A 21 19.79 -14.92 -5.66
CA PRO A 21 18.77 -15.97 -5.60
C PRO A 21 17.62 -15.80 -6.59
N LEU A 22 17.11 -14.57 -6.80
CA LEU A 22 16.01 -14.28 -7.71
C LEU A 22 16.42 -14.18 -9.20
N SER A 23 17.68 -14.40 -9.55
CA SER A 23 18.17 -14.21 -10.93
C SER A 23 17.48 -15.09 -11.97
N SER A 24 16.98 -16.27 -11.57
CA SER A 24 16.27 -17.22 -12.43
C SER A 24 14.74 -17.05 -12.41
N VAL A 25 14.20 -16.23 -11.51
CA VAL A 25 12.74 -16.03 -11.38
C VAL A 25 12.17 -15.39 -12.65
N SER A 26 11.02 -15.89 -13.10
CA SER A 26 10.31 -15.42 -14.29
C SER A 26 9.13 -14.52 -13.96
N LEU A 27 8.59 -13.82 -14.98
CA LEU A 27 7.34 -13.04 -14.85
C LEU A 27 6.11 -13.92 -14.59
N GLU A 28 6.18 -15.22 -14.82
CA GLU A 28 5.11 -16.15 -14.45
C GLU A 28 5.08 -16.40 -12.94
N GLN A 29 6.23 -16.30 -12.27
CA GLN A 29 6.37 -16.52 -10.83
C GLN A 29 6.16 -15.23 -10.01
N VAL A 30 6.71 -14.10 -10.49
CA VAL A 30 6.57 -12.78 -9.87
C VAL A 30 6.23 -11.77 -10.95
N GLN A 31 5.11 -11.08 -10.86
CA GLN A 31 4.63 -10.19 -11.92
C GLN A 31 5.15 -8.76 -11.81
N PHE A 32 5.55 -8.31 -10.62
CA PHE A 32 6.19 -7.03 -10.38
C PHE A 32 7.09 -7.09 -9.15
N MET A 33 7.97 -6.10 -9.01
CA MET A 33 8.87 -6.00 -7.87
C MET A 33 8.81 -4.61 -7.24
N GLU A 34 9.26 -4.52 -6.00
CA GLU A 34 9.36 -3.29 -5.26
C GLU A 34 10.73 -3.10 -4.64
N VAL A 35 11.17 -1.85 -4.53
CA VAL A 35 12.35 -1.46 -3.76
C VAL A 35 12.10 -0.16 -3.01
N ALA A 36 12.74 -0.01 -1.85
CA ALA A 36 12.87 1.28 -1.19
C ALA A 36 13.92 2.11 -1.94
N PRO A 37 13.55 3.25 -2.55
CA PRO A 37 14.45 4.02 -3.41
C PRO A 37 15.70 4.51 -2.68
N GLU A 38 15.62 4.83 -1.40
CA GLU A 38 16.73 5.29 -0.58
C GLU A 38 17.87 4.28 -0.50
N ASN A 39 17.54 3.00 -0.59
CA ASN A 39 18.52 1.91 -0.58
C ASN A 39 19.26 1.76 -1.92
N TRP A 40 18.78 2.39 -3.00
CA TRP A 40 19.30 2.18 -4.36
C TRP A 40 19.70 3.46 -5.10
N ILE A 41 19.20 4.62 -4.70
CA ILE A 41 19.61 5.91 -5.26
C ILE A 41 21.12 6.06 -5.08
N ASN A 42 21.80 6.46 -6.17
CA ASN A 42 23.26 6.61 -6.24
C ASN A 42 24.07 5.30 -6.00
N VAL A 43 23.45 4.14 -6.00
CA VAL A 43 24.13 2.85 -5.87
C VAL A 43 24.66 2.39 -7.22
N GLY A 44 25.97 2.42 -7.38
CA GLY A 44 26.68 1.95 -8.57
C GLY A 44 27.22 0.51 -8.45
N GLY A 45 28.16 0.17 -9.33
CA GLY A 45 28.87 -1.10 -9.32
C GLY A 45 27.96 -2.32 -9.50
N ARG A 46 28.29 -3.41 -8.80
CA ARG A 46 27.56 -4.68 -8.96
C ARG A 46 26.07 -4.60 -8.59
N TYR A 47 25.71 -3.79 -7.58
CA TYR A 47 24.34 -3.68 -7.13
C TYR A 47 23.51 -2.80 -8.06
N GLY A 48 24.03 -1.66 -8.54
CA GLY A 48 23.35 -0.87 -9.57
C GLY A 48 23.15 -1.65 -10.87
N ALA A 49 24.16 -2.44 -11.30
CA ALA A 49 24.01 -3.33 -12.45
C ALA A 49 22.99 -4.46 -12.21
N ALA A 50 22.89 -4.96 -10.96
CA ALA A 50 21.90 -5.96 -10.61
C ALA A 50 20.47 -5.35 -10.67
N LEU A 51 20.24 -4.20 -10.03
CA LEU A 51 18.96 -3.52 -10.08
C LEU A 51 18.51 -3.28 -11.53
N ARG A 52 19.39 -2.76 -12.38
CA ARG A 52 19.07 -2.49 -13.80
C ARG A 52 18.59 -3.74 -14.52
N ARG A 53 19.24 -4.90 -14.33
CA ARG A 53 18.78 -6.16 -14.91
C ARG A 53 17.37 -6.56 -14.46
N TYR A 54 17.01 -6.25 -13.22
CA TYR A 54 15.65 -6.51 -12.71
C TYR A 54 14.65 -5.51 -13.27
N THR A 55 14.92 -4.22 -13.27
CA THR A 55 14.01 -3.18 -13.78
C THR A 55 13.82 -3.24 -15.29
N GLU A 56 14.79 -3.81 -16.04
CA GLU A 56 14.65 -4.13 -17.48
C GLU A 56 13.77 -5.36 -17.74
N LYS A 57 13.61 -6.25 -16.75
CA LYS A 57 12.86 -7.50 -16.89
C LYS A 57 11.47 -7.45 -16.27
N PHE A 58 11.31 -6.77 -15.15
CA PHE A 58 10.08 -6.72 -14.37
C PHE A 58 9.51 -5.29 -14.31
N PRO A 59 8.18 -5.10 -14.26
CA PRO A 59 7.59 -3.87 -13.79
C PRO A 59 8.00 -3.61 -12.33
N PHE A 60 8.29 -2.34 -12.00
CA PHE A 60 8.68 -1.94 -10.66
C PHE A 60 7.79 -0.84 -10.10
N VAL A 61 7.54 -0.92 -8.81
CA VAL A 61 7.08 0.16 -7.95
C VAL A 61 8.16 0.52 -6.94
N ILE A 62 8.09 1.68 -6.34
CA ILE A 62 8.98 2.07 -5.24
C ILE A 62 8.17 2.51 -4.05
N HIS A 63 8.61 2.09 -2.86
CA HIS A 63 8.03 2.44 -1.58
C HIS A 63 9.07 3.16 -0.73
N GLY A 64 8.82 4.43 -0.46
CA GLY A 64 9.76 5.33 0.23
C GLY A 64 9.77 5.10 1.75
N LEU A 65 10.94 5.35 2.34
CA LEU A 65 11.17 5.15 3.78
C LEU A 65 11.40 6.47 4.52
N SER A 66 11.76 7.55 3.84
CA SER A 66 12.42 8.67 4.49
C SER A 66 11.87 10.04 4.15
N LEU A 67 10.86 10.15 3.29
CA LEU A 67 10.30 11.46 2.95
C LEU A 67 9.56 12.10 4.12
N SER A 68 9.09 11.27 5.07
CA SER A 68 8.56 11.76 6.35
C SER A 68 7.43 12.78 6.17
N ILE A 69 6.35 12.34 5.54
CA ILE A 69 5.20 13.19 5.13
C ILE A 69 4.67 14.03 6.30
N GLY A 70 4.55 13.44 7.49
CA GLY A 70 4.05 14.10 8.70
C GLY A 70 5.08 14.93 9.47
N SER A 71 6.32 15.07 8.98
CA SER A 71 7.36 15.84 9.66
C SER A 71 6.98 17.32 9.81
N PRO A 72 7.28 17.95 10.96
CA PRO A 72 7.13 19.39 11.12
C PRO A 72 8.15 20.20 10.29
N SER A 73 9.22 19.55 9.81
CA SER A 73 10.20 20.17 8.91
C SER A 73 9.68 20.28 7.48
N GLY A 74 10.34 21.12 6.65
CA GLY A 74 10.02 21.19 5.22
C GLY A 74 10.25 19.87 4.49
N LEU A 75 9.67 19.73 3.28
CA LEU A 75 9.92 18.59 2.41
C LEU A 75 11.40 18.53 1.99
N ASP A 76 11.97 17.34 1.94
CA ASP A 76 13.30 17.09 1.38
C ASP A 76 13.26 17.10 -0.16
N TRP A 77 13.46 18.27 -0.73
CA TRP A 77 13.47 18.46 -2.18
C TRP A 77 14.66 17.80 -2.88
N ASP A 78 15.77 17.55 -2.18
CA ASP A 78 16.93 16.85 -2.74
C ASP A 78 16.63 15.36 -2.87
N LEU A 79 15.97 14.76 -1.87
CA LEU A 79 15.45 13.40 -1.94
C LEU A 79 14.41 13.28 -3.05
N LEU A 80 13.44 14.20 -3.12
CA LEU A 80 12.39 14.19 -4.17
C LEU A 80 12.97 14.30 -5.58
N ARG A 81 13.99 15.14 -5.80
CA ARG A 81 14.70 15.20 -7.09
C ARG A 81 15.37 13.87 -7.43
N SER A 82 15.97 13.23 -6.43
CA SER A 82 16.63 11.94 -6.60
C SER A 82 15.63 10.82 -6.90
N ILE A 83 14.47 10.81 -6.20
CA ILE A 83 13.36 9.89 -6.46
C ILE A 83 12.85 10.07 -7.89
N LYS A 84 12.55 11.30 -8.31
CA LYS A 84 12.06 11.59 -9.67
C LYS A 84 13.03 11.10 -10.75
N SER A 85 14.34 11.32 -10.54
CA SER A 85 15.38 10.83 -11.45
C SER A 85 15.40 9.30 -11.49
N PHE A 86 15.34 8.65 -10.33
CA PHE A 86 15.30 7.19 -10.19
C PHE A 86 14.07 6.59 -10.88
N MET A 87 12.89 7.20 -10.70
CA MET A 87 11.66 6.77 -11.37
C MET A 87 11.81 6.80 -12.89
N SER A 88 12.37 7.88 -13.43
CA SER A 88 12.61 8.01 -14.86
C SER A 88 13.65 7.01 -15.37
N GLU A 89 14.77 6.81 -14.65
CA GLU A 89 15.86 5.93 -15.04
C GLU A 89 15.43 4.46 -15.08
N HIS A 90 14.57 4.03 -14.15
CA HIS A 90 14.15 2.65 -13.97
C HIS A 90 12.74 2.36 -14.47
N SER A 91 12.07 3.34 -15.10
CA SER A 91 10.69 3.21 -15.61
C SER A 91 9.70 2.75 -14.53
N ILE A 92 9.84 3.33 -13.34
CA ILE A 92 9.00 3.01 -12.17
C ILE A 92 7.54 3.34 -12.49
N ARG A 93 6.63 2.49 -12.01
CA ARG A 93 5.19 2.56 -12.32
C ARG A 93 4.37 3.28 -11.25
N CYS A 94 4.85 3.32 -10.02
CA CYS A 94 4.18 4.00 -8.91
C CYS A 94 5.21 4.33 -7.84
N TYR A 95 5.05 5.48 -7.20
CA TYR A 95 5.72 5.84 -5.97
C TYR A 95 4.71 5.83 -4.82
N SER A 96 5.08 5.21 -3.72
CA SER A 96 4.31 5.21 -2.48
C SER A 96 5.17 5.63 -1.29
N GLU A 97 4.52 6.07 -0.23
CA GLU A 97 5.14 6.48 1.03
C GLU A 97 4.25 6.13 2.22
N HIS A 98 4.88 6.01 3.38
CA HIS A 98 4.19 5.82 4.64
C HIS A 98 3.43 7.09 5.07
N LEU A 99 2.19 6.92 5.54
CA LEU A 99 1.42 8.00 6.17
C LEU A 99 1.86 8.19 7.63
N SER A 100 3.10 8.65 7.79
CA SER A 100 3.79 8.74 9.08
C SER A 100 4.85 9.83 9.06
N TYR A 101 5.62 9.97 10.14
CA TYR A 101 6.86 10.74 10.13
C TYR A 101 7.99 9.96 10.81
N CYS A 102 9.21 10.16 10.34
CA CYS A 102 10.42 9.53 10.88
C CYS A 102 11.58 10.54 11.05
N SER A 103 11.36 11.81 10.80
CA SER A 103 12.40 12.84 10.88
C SER A 103 11.84 14.21 11.24
N ASP A 104 12.70 15.00 11.87
CA ASP A 104 12.56 16.44 12.07
C ASP A 104 13.96 17.06 11.95
N SER A 105 14.56 17.56 13.04
CA SER A 105 15.96 17.98 13.09
C SER A 105 16.96 16.82 13.15
N GLY A 106 16.46 15.61 13.33
CA GLY A 106 17.16 14.32 13.32
C GLY A 106 16.31 13.25 12.62
N HIS A 107 16.85 12.04 12.51
CA HIS A 107 16.19 10.90 11.90
C HIS A 107 15.91 9.81 12.93
N LEU A 108 14.68 9.27 12.91
CA LEU A 108 14.28 8.11 13.70
C LEU A 108 14.36 6.86 12.81
N TYR A 109 14.58 5.72 13.44
CA TYR A 109 14.55 4.43 12.73
C TYR A 109 13.14 3.83 12.68
N ASP A 110 12.22 4.37 13.48
CA ASP A 110 10.83 3.92 13.55
C ASP A 110 9.90 4.97 12.94
N LEU A 111 8.76 4.50 12.44
CA LEU A 111 7.68 5.34 11.94
C LEU A 111 6.84 5.84 13.12
N MET A 112 6.66 7.15 13.19
CA MET A 112 5.84 7.78 14.22
C MET A 112 4.46 8.13 13.67
N PRO A 113 3.39 7.89 14.43
CA PRO A 113 2.04 8.20 13.98
C PRO A 113 1.81 9.71 13.92
N ILE A 114 1.13 10.13 12.87
CA ILE A 114 0.60 11.49 12.74
C ILE A 114 -0.61 11.63 13.68
N PRO A 115 -0.83 12.77 14.37
CA PRO A 115 -2.06 12.99 15.12
C PRO A 115 -3.29 12.94 14.21
N PHE A 116 -4.36 12.26 14.63
CA PHE A 116 -5.60 12.16 13.84
C PHE A 116 -6.49 13.36 14.10
N THR A 117 -6.14 14.50 13.50
CA THR A 117 -6.82 15.78 13.66
C THR A 117 -7.09 16.44 12.32
N GLU A 118 -8.08 17.35 12.24
CA GLU A 118 -8.36 18.13 11.04
C GLU A 118 -7.13 18.94 10.57
N GLU A 119 -6.39 19.54 11.52
CA GLU A 119 -5.17 20.29 11.21
C GLU A 119 -4.11 19.41 10.55
N ALA A 120 -3.95 18.17 11.04
CA ALA A 120 -3.00 17.22 10.47
C ALA A 120 -3.43 16.72 9.08
N VAL A 121 -4.74 16.54 8.85
CA VAL A 121 -5.28 16.23 7.51
C VAL A 121 -4.90 17.33 6.54
N ASP A 122 -5.14 18.59 6.91
CA ASP A 122 -4.82 19.75 6.07
C ASP A 122 -3.33 19.82 5.76
N TYR A 123 -2.51 19.70 6.79
CA TYR A 123 -1.06 19.78 6.67
C TYR A 123 -0.48 18.68 5.78
N VAL A 124 -0.89 17.44 6.01
CA VAL A 124 -0.37 16.28 5.26
C VAL A 124 -0.86 16.30 3.82
N ALA A 125 -2.14 16.60 3.59
CA ALA A 125 -2.70 16.66 2.24
C ALA A 125 -2.01 17.73 1.39
N ASP A 126 -1.74 18.91 1.94
CA ASP A 126 -1.02 19.97 1.24
C ASP A 126 0.40 19.55 0.83
N ARG A 127 1.07 18.75 1.66
CA ARG A 127 2.41 18.20 1.35
C ARG A 127 2.35 17.16 0.25
N ILE A 128 1.38 16.25 0.32
CA ILE A 128 1.16 15.23 -0.73
C ILE A 128 0.87 15.91 -2.07
N ILE A 129 0.00 16.93 -2.10
CA ILE A 129 -0.29 17.70 -3.32
C ILE A 129 1.00 18.31 -3.90
N GLN A 130 1.84 18.95 -3.08
CA GLN A 130 3.10 19.51 -3.54
C GLN A 130 4.05 18.47 -4.14
N ILE A 131 4.09 17.26 -3.54
CA ILE A 131 4.90 16.15 -4.05
C ILE A 131 4.34 15.65 -5.39
N GLN A 132 3.03 15.43 -5.49
CA GLN A 132 2.36 15.00 -6.72
C GLN A 132 2.56 16.03 -7.86
N ASP A 133 2.42 17.32 -7.58
CA ASP A 133 2.68 18.40 -8.54
C ASP A 133 4.13 18.39 -9.04
N PHE A 134 5.07 18.15 -8.12
CA PHE A 134 6.49 18.07 -8.47
C PHE A 134 6.81 16.82 -9.30
N LEU A 135 6.28 15.68 -8.92
CA LEU A 135 6.49 14.40 -9.64
C LEU A 135 5.77 14.40 -10.99
N GLY A 136 4.58 14.99 -11.06
CA GLY A 136 3.71 15.02 -12.22
C GLY A 136 2.80 13.81 -12.31
N GLU A 137 2.63 13.07 -11.20
CA GLU A 137 1.76 11.90 -11.09
C GLU A 137 1.24 11.72 -9.67
N ARG A 138 0.16 10.95 -9.53
CA ARG A 138 -0.38 10.57 -8.22
C ARG A 138 0.53 9.58 -7.54
N MET A 139 0.83 9.82 -6.26
CA MET A 139 1.48 8.85 -5.38
C MET A 139 0.45 8.02 -4.61
N ALA A 140 0.90 6.95 -3.96
CA ALA A 140 0.09 6.18 -3.05
C ALA A 140 0.55 6.38 -1.61
N MET A 141 -0.40 6.50 -0.68
CA MET A 141 -0.11 6.57 0.74
C MET A 141 -0.49 5.25 1.41
N GLU A 142 0.37 4.75 2.27
CA GLU A 142 0.17 3.50 2.99
C GLU A 142 -0.54 3.74 4.32
N ASN A 143 -1.49 2.87 4.66
CA ASN A 143 -2.02 2.73 6.00
C ASN A 143 -1.00 2.03 6.90
N VAL A 144 -0.33 2.79 7.75
CA VAL A 144 0.80 2.29 8.56
C VAL A 144 0.36 1.65 9.87
N SER A 145 1.18 0.74 10.40
CA SER A 145 1.07 0.29 11.79
C SER A 145 1.52 1.39 12.76
N TYR A 146 0.88 1.47 13.94
CA TYR A 146 1.28 2.41 14.99
C TYR A 146 1.01 1.83 16.39
N TYR A 147 1.75 2.33 17.38
CA TYR A 147 1.75 1.79 18.74
C TYR A 147 1.28 2.78 19.79
N ALA A 148 1.12 4.03 19.42
CA ALA A 148 0.57 5.09 20.26
C ALA A 148 -0.13 6.13 19.40
N ALA A 149 -1.24 6.66 19.87
CA ALA A 149 -1.95 7.76 19.21
C ALA A 149 -1.74 9.03 20.05
N PRO A 150 -0.93 9.99 19.58
CA PRO A 150 -0.58 11.18 20.38
C PRO A 150 -1.78 12.10 20.62
N GLN A 151 -2.68 12.22 19.65
CA GLN A 151 -3.93 12.97 19.72
C GLN A 151 -4.91 12.42 18.70
N GLN A 152 -6.17 12.26 19.10
CA GLN A 152 -7.24 11.76 18.25
C GLN A 152 -8.49 12.64 18.39
N GLU A 153 -8.85 13.33 17.33
CA GLU A 153 -10.15 14.05 17.18
C GLU A 153 -11.09 13.25 16.27
N MET A 154 -10.53 12.32 15.52
CA MET A 154 -11.22 11.38 14.65
C MET A 154 -10.55 10.00 14.71
N SER A 155 -11.19 8.97 14.20
CA SER A 155 -10.62 7.62 14.11
C SER A 155 -9.54 7.55 13.02
N GLU A 156 -8.69 6.50 13.07
CA GLU A 156 -7.68 6.21 12.05
C GLU A 156 -8.27 6.16 10.63
N ILE A 157 -9.40 5.47 10.47
CA ILE A 157 -10.05 5.32 9.16
C ILE A 157 -10.63 6.64 8.64
N GLU A 158 -11.17 7.48 9.51
CA GLU A 158 -11.65 8.83 9.14
C GLU A 158 -10.47 9.71 8.71
N PHE A 159 -9.35 9.67 9.46
CA PHE A 159 -8.14 10.41 9.12
C PHE A 159 -7.57 9.96 7.76
N LEU A 160 -7.38 8.65 7.57
CA LEU A 160 -6.87 8.10 6.31
C LEU A 160 -7.74 8.51 5.12
N ASN A 161 -9.06 8.33 5.23
CA ASN A 161 -9.98 8.68 4.16
C ASN A 161 -9.99 10.18 3.86
N ALA A 162 -9.94 11.02 4.88
CA ALA A 162 -9.87 12.47 4.71
C ALA A 162 -8.59 12.92 3.99
N VAL A 163 -7.44 12.33 4.33
CA VAL A 163 -6.16 12.59 3.63
C VAL A 163 -6.23 12.13 2.17
N LEU A 164 -6.69 10.90 1.91
CA LEU A 164 -6.79 10.36 0.55
C LEU A 164 -7.73 11.20 -0.34
N GLU A 165 -8.85 11.64 0.20
CA GLU A 165 -9.81 12.48 -0.51
C GLU A 165 -9.23 13.87 -0.78
N LYS A 166 -8.71 14.53 0.26
CA LYS A 166 -8.22 15.90 0.17
C LYS A 166 -6.99 16.05 -0.71
N ALA A 167 -6.05 15.12 -0.61
CA ALA A 167 -4.83 15.10 -1.42
C ALA A 167 -5.06 14.57 -2.84
N ASP A 168 -6.21 13.95 -3.12
CA ASP A 168 -6.50 13.21 -4.35
C ASP A 168 -5.39 12.21 -4.70
N CYS A 169 -4.86 11.51 -3.68
CA CYS A 169 -3.84 10.48 -3.84
C CYS A 169 -4.43 9.07 -3.82
N ASN A 170 -3.60 8.10 -4.18
CA ASN A 170 -3.95 6.68 -4.16
C ASN A 170 -3.67 6.07 -2.78
N LEU A 171 -4.16 4.85 -2.57
CA LEU A 171 -3.92 4.02 -1.40
C LEU A 171 -2.95 2.88 -1.75
N LEU A 172 -1.90 2.71 -0.98
CA LEU A 172 -1.21 1.45 -0.81
C LEU A 172 -1.88 0.75 0.37
N LEU A 173 -2.64 -0.31 0.08
CA LEU A 173 -3.40 -1.05 1.09
C LEU A 173 -2.53 -2.13 1.72
N ASP A 174 -2.07 -1.92 2.95
CA ASP A 174 -1.41 -2.97 3.72
C ASP A 174 -2.40 -3.68 4.64
N VAL A 175 -2.65 -4.97 4.34
CA VAL A 175 -3.60 -5.79 5.12
C VAL A 175 -2.98 -6.32 6.41
N ASN A 176 -1.64 -6.44 6.49
CA ASN A 176 -0.96 -6.81 7.72
C ASN A 176 -1.06 -5.66 8.75
N ASN A 177 -0.89 -4.40 8.30
CA ASN A 177 -1.01 -3.23 9.15
C ASN A 177 -2.42 -3.05 9.70
N ILE A 178 -3.47 -3.34 8.90
CA ILE A 178 -4.84 -3.38 9.41
C ILE A 178 -4.97 -4.44 10.51
N TYR A 179 -4.43 -5.64 10.29
CA TYR A 179 -4.49 -6.72 11.28
C TYR A 179 -3.72 -6.35 12.56
N VAL A 180 -2.49 -5.88 12.45
CA VAL A 180 -1.64 -5.43 13.56
C VAL A 180 -2.36 -4.36 14.40
N ASN A 181 -2.86 -3.31 13.74
CA ASN A 181 -3.58 -2.24 14.40
C ASN A 181 -4.90 -2.70 15.04
N SER A 182 -5.61 -3.66 14.43
CA SER A 182 -6.85 -4.19 14.99
C SER A 182 -6.64 -4.87 16.35
N ILE A 183 -5.51 -5.54 16.53
CA ILE A 183 -5.12 -6.13 17.82
C ILE A 183 -4.67 -5.04 18.79
N ASN A 184 -3.76 -4.15 18.35
CA ASN A 184 -3.14 -3.14 19.20
C ASN A 184 -4.14 -2.08 19.68
N HIS A 185 -5.15 -1.75 18.87
CA HIS A 185 -6.15 -0.71 19.14
C HIS A 185 -7.57 -1.23 19.29
N GLN A 186 -7.78 -2.57 19.27
CA GLN A 186 -9.04 -3.26 19.58
C GLN A 186 -10.22 -2.83 18.70
N TYR A 187 -10.03 -2.78 17.38
CA TYR A 187 -11.10 -2.57 16.41
C TYR A 187 -11.32 -3.79 15.50
N ASP A 188 -12.45 -3.82 14.80
CA ASP A 188 -12.76 -4.88 13.82
C ASP A 188 -12.03 -4.60 12.49
N PRO A 189 -11.08 -5.44 12.06
CA PRO A 189 -10.32 -5.22 10.84
C PRO A 189 -11.20 -5.30 9.57
N TYR A 190 -12.29 -6.05 9.60
CA TYR A 190 -13.20 -6.16 8.46
C TYR A 190 -14.08 -4.92 8.29
N GLU A 191 -14.52 -4.30 9.39
CA GLU A 191 -15.25 -3.04 9.33
C GLU A 191 -14.32 -1.89 8.88
N PHE A 192 -13.06 -1.87 9.35
CA PHE A 192 -12.04 -0.94 8.86
C PHE A 192 -11.85 -1.10 7.34
N LEU A 193 -11.64 -2.33 6.88
CA LEU A 193 -11.44 -2.64 5.46
C LEU A 193 -12.60 -2.14 4.59
N LYS A 194 -13.84 -2.39 4.97
CA LYS A 194 -15.04 -1.98 4.22
C LYS A 194 -15.19 -0.46 4.11
N ALA A 195 -14.63 0.28 5.05
CA ALA A 195 -14.71 1.73 5.06
C ALA A 195 -13.67 2.42 4.16
N LEU A 196 -12.74 1.65 3.57
CA LEU A 196 -11.72 2.17 2.66
C LEU A 196 -12.28 2.50 1.26
N PRO A 197 -11.75 3.51 0.58
CA PRO A 197 -12.13 3.86 -0.80
C PRO A 197 -11.44 2.93 -1.80
N GLY A 198 -12.05 1.77 -2.08
CA GLY A 198 -11.48 0.72 -2.94
C GLY A 198 -11.04 1.19 -4.33
N GLU A 199 -11.67 2.24 -4.85
CA GLU A 199 -11.30 2.86 -6.13
C GLU A 199 -9.97 3.62 -6.09
N ARG A 200 -9.42 3.85 -4.90
CA ARG A 200 -8.11 4.51 -4.72
C ARG A 200 -6.96 3.52 -4.53
N ILE A 201 -7.24 2.23 -4.40
CA ILE A 201 -6.18 1.22 -4.23
C ILE A 201 -5.30 1.18 -5.47
N ALA A 202 -4.02 1.52 -5.34
CA ALA A 202 -3.02 1.36 -6.39
C ALA A 202 -2.47 -0.06 -6.42
N TYR A 203 -2.10 -0.58 -5.27
CA TYR A 203 -1.69 -1.96 -5.01
C TYR A 203 -1.75 -2.22 -3.51
N GLY A 204 -1.51 -3.46 -3.10
CA GLY A 204 -1.50 -3.81 -1.69
C GLY A 204 -0.22 -4.48 -1.24
N HIS A 205 0.03 -4.45 0.07
CA HIS A 205 1.03 -5.22 0.77
C HIS A 205 0.40 -6.33 1.60
N ILE A 206 1.12 -7.42 1.75
CA ILE A 206 0.87 -8.49 2.71
C ILE A 206 2.19 -8.94 3.30
N ALA A 207 2.24 -9.08 4.62
CA ALA A 207 3.46 -9.43 5.36
C ALA A 207 3.14 -10.29 6.58
N GLY A 208 4.17 -10.86 7.18
CA GLY A 208 4.11 -11.43 8.52
C GLY A 208 4.62 -10.45 9.56
N HIS A 209 4.19 -10.60 10.79
CA HIS A 209 4.52 -9.74 11.92
C HIS A 209 5.03 -10.55 13.11
N TYR A 210 5.50 -9.85 14.15
CA TYR A 210 5.92 -10.47 15.40
C TYR A 210 4.82 -10.36 16.46
N GLU A 211 4.53 -11.49 17.11
CA GLU A 211 3.62 -11.54 18.25
C GLU A 211 4.40 -11.30 19.55
N GLU A 212 4.36 -10.06 20.06
CA GLU A 212 5.04 -9.67 21.28
C GLU A 212 4.28 -10.09 22.53
N ALA A 213 2.94 -9.91 22.52
CA ALA A 213 2.03 -10.26 23.59
C ALA A 213 0.63 -10.61 23.04
N GLU A 214 -0.28 -11.06 23.90
CA GLU A 214 -1.64 -11.39 23.52
C GLU A 214 -2.38 -10.19 22.87
N ASP A 215 -2.08 -8.99 23.35
CA ASP A 215 -2.68 -7.72 22.92
C ASP A 215 -1.69 -6.79 22.19
N LEU A 216 -0.52 -7.29 21.77
CA LEU A 216 0.51 -6.51 21.08
C LEU A 216 1.12 -7.28 19.91
N ARG A 217 1.00 -6.71 18.72
CA ARG A 217 1.67 -7.14 17.50
C ARG A 217 2.66 -6.07 17.05
N VAL A 218 3.82 -6.52 16.56
CA VAL A 218 4.87 -5.63 16.03
C VAL A 218 5.06 -5.92 14.56
N ASP A 219 4.88 -4.91 13.74
CA ASP A 219 5.04 -4.98 12.30
C ASP A 219 6.53 -5.07 11.95
N THR A 220 6.97 -6.26 11.61
CA THR A 220 8.39 -6.56 11.38
C THR A 220 8.71 -7.07 9.99
N HIS A 221 7.71 -7.54 9.25
CA HIS A 221 7.87 -8.22 7.96
C HIS A 221 8.92 -9.35 8.00
N GLY A 222 9.06 -10.00 9.16
CA GLY A 222 10.13 -10.97 9.44
C GLY A 222 9.65 -12.40 9.71
N ALA A 223 8.35 -12.66 9.53
CA ALA A 223 7.72 -13.96 9.72
C ALA A 223 6.87 -14.34 8.51
N ASP A 224 6.41 -15.59 8.45
CA ASP A 224 5.44 -16.03 7.45
C ASP A 224 4.09 -15.37 7.69
N VAL A 225 3.33 -15.18 6.62
CA VAL A 225 1.99 -14.61 6.70
C VAL A 225 1.06 -15.60 7.40
N ILE A 226 0.40 -15.16 8.45
CA ILE A 226 -0.51 -16.01 9.23
C ILE A 226 -1.91 -16.10 8.61
N ASP A 227 -2.65 -17.17 8.91
CA ASP A 227 -3.99 -17.39 8.37
C ASP A 227 -4.97 -16.21 8.55
N PRO A 228 -5.03 -15.49 9.69
CA PRO A 228 -5.92 -14.35 9.82
C PRO A 228 -5.60 -13.21 8.83
N VAL A 229 -4.32 -12.97 8.51
CA VAL A 229 -3.91 -11.96 7.51
C VAL A 229 -4.28 -12.41 6.11
N TRP A 230 -4.10 -13.69 5.78
CA TRP A 230 -4.60 -14.27 4.52
C TRP A 230 -6.12 -14.15 4.38
N GLN A 231 -6.88 -14.37 5.47
CA GLN A 231 -8.35 -14.20 5.46
C GLN A 231 -8.74 -12.74 5.24
N LEU A 232 -7.96 -11.79 5.78
CA LEU A 232 -8.22 -10.38 5.56
C LEU A 232 -7.92 -9.96 4.11
N LEU A 233 -6.86 -10.51 3.47
CA LEU A 233 -6.62 -10.33 2.04
C LEU A 233 -7.75 -10.92 1.19
N ASP A 234 -8.26 -12.11 1.55
CA ASP A 234 -9.41 -12.73 0.86
C ASP A 234 -10.65 -11.83 0.95
N ALA A 235 -10.90 -11.25 2.12
CA ALA A 235 -11.99 -10.29 2.33
C ALA A 235 -11.79 -9.00 1.53
N ALA A 236 -10.55 -8.49 1.44
CA ALA A 236 -10.22 -7.33 0.62
C ALA A 236 -10.53 -7.57 -0.86
N TYR A 237 -10.15 -8.74 -1.39
CA TYR A 237 -10.48 -9.10 -2.77
C TYR A 237 -11.98 -9.35 -2.98
N ALA A 238 -12.69 -9.86 -1.97
CA ALA A 238 -14.14 -10.01 -2.04
C ALA A 238 -14.87 -8.66 -2.11
N GLU A 239 -14.38 -7.66 -1.37
CA GLU A 239 -14.97 -6.33 -1.31
C GLU A 239 -14.62 -5.47 -2.53
N PHE A 240 -13.34 -5.45 -2.94
CA PHE A 240 -12.82 -4.52 -3.93
C PHE A 240 -12.52 -5.15 -5.29
N GLY A 241 -12.63 -6.48 -5.44
CA GLY A 241 -12.07 -7.22 -6.56
C GLY A 241 -10.56 -7.44 -6.39
N SER A 242 -9.96 -8.26 -7.25
CA SER A 242 -8.52 -8.50 -7.18
C SER A 242 -7.73 -7.27 -7.63
N PHE A 243 -6.76 -6.87 -6.82
CA PHE A 243 -5.77 -5.81 -7.08
C PHE A 243 -4.35 -6.37 -6.99
N PRO A 244 -3.34 -5.68 -7.57
CA PRO A 244 -1.95 -6.12 -7.44
C PRO A 244 -1.55 -6.17 -5.97
N THR A 245 -0.90 -7.25 -5.53
CA THR A 245 -0.48 -7.41 -4.14
C THR A 245 0.95 -7.91 -4.06
N LEU A 246 1.75 -7.29 -3.21
CA LEU A 246 3.16 -7.58 -2.99
C LEU A 246 3.35 -8.31 -1.67
N LEU A 247 4.11 -9.40 -1.69
CA LEU A 247 4.65 -10.01 -0.48
C LEU A 247 5.84 -9.18 0.00
N GLU A 248 5.75 -8.67 1.22
CA GLU A 248 6.84 -7.95 1.87
C GLU A 248 7.55 -8.84 2.88
N ARG A 249 8.88 -8.90 2.78
CA ARG A 249 9.75 -9.65 3.68
C ARG A 249 11.07 -8.92 3.86
N ASP A 250 11.29 -8.35 5.04
CA ASP A 250 12.44 -7.50 5.36
C ASP A 250 13.49 -8.21 6.19
N PHE A 251 13.06 -9.07 7.09
CA PHE A 251 13.92 -9.80 8.01
C PHE A 251 13.70 -11.31 7.87
N ASN A 252 14.65 -12.10 8.37
CA ASN A 252 14.56 -13.55 8.37
C ASN A 252 14.15 -14.12 7.01
N ILE A 253 14.69 -13.52 5.93
CA ILE A 253 14.32 -13.86 4.56
C ILE A 253 14.59 -15.34 4.33
N PRO A 254 13.58 -16.18 4.06
CA PRO A 254 13.74 -17.60 3.82
C PRO A 254 14.32 -17.88 2.43
N PRO A 255 14.63 -19.14 2.10
CA PRO A 255 14.95 -19.54 0.74
C PRO A 255 13.90 -19.06 -0.27
N VAL A 256 14.34 -18.73 -1.50
CA VAL A 256 13.45 -18.18 -2.54
C VAL A 256 12.27 -19.10 -2.84
N ASP A 257 12.46 -20.41 -2.81
CA ASP A 257 11.38 -21.37 -3.07
C ASP A 257 10.24 -21.24 -2.03
N GLU A 258 10.56 -20.93 -0.78
CA GLU A 258 9.57 -20.68 0.27
C GLU A 258 8.85 -19.34 0.06
N LEU A 259 9.58 -18.25 -0.29
CA LEU A 259 8.97 -16.98 -0.66
C LEU A 259 8.02 -17.13 -1.85
N LEU A 260 8.38 -17.91 -2.84
CA LEU A 260 7.56 -18.12 -4.02
C LEU A 260 6.27 -18.89 -3.70
N LEU A 261 6.21 -19.70 -2.64
CA LEU A 261 4.97 -20.34 -2.20
C LEU A 261 3.97 -19.30 -1.68
N GLU A 262 4.41 -18.30 -0.91
CA GLU A 262 3.53 -17.21 -0.45
C GLU A 262 3.08 -16.31 -1.63
N VAL A 263 3.98 -16.02 -2.58
CA VAL A 263 3.61 -15.30 -3.82
C VAL A 263 2.60 -16.10 -4.65
N ASP A 264 2.74 -17.43 -4.73
CA ASP A 264 1.78 -18.30 -5.39
C ASP A 264 0.42 -18.29 -4.69
N GLN A 265 0.40 -18.24 -3.36
CA GLN A 265 -0.82 -18.14 -2.58
C GLN A 265 -1.55 -16.82 -2.86
N ILE A 266 -0.86 -15.68 -2.98
CA ILE A 266 -1.47 -14.41 -3.43
C ILE A 266 -2.17 -14.62 -4.78
N ARG A 267 -1.50 -15.26 -5.75
CA ARG A 267 -2.06 -15.52 -7.09
C ARG A 267 -3.29 -16.42 -7.04
N ASP A 268 -3.31 -17.40 -6.15
CA ASP A 268 -4.46 -18.30 -5.99
C ASP A 268 -5.68 -17.54 -5.45
N TYR A 269 -5.49 -16.65 -4.48
CA TYR A 269 -6.55 -15.74 -4.03
C TYR A 269 -7.00 -14.80 -5.15
N GLN A 270 -6.07 -14.19 -5.91
CA GLN A 270 -6.43 -13.31 -7.04
C GLN A 270 -7.26 -14.04 -8.10
N ARG A 271 -6.92 -15.30 -8.45
CA ARG A 271 -7.69 -16.09 -9.43
C ARG A 271 -9.13 -16.35 -8.99
N LYS A 272 -9.39 -16.51 -7.70
CA LYS A 272 -10.73 -16.66 -7.13
C LYS A 272 -11.63 -15.48 -7.47
N TYR A 273 -11.08 -14.26 -7.54
CA TYR A 273 -11.82 -13.03 -7.78
C TYR A 273 -11.63 -12.41 -9.17
N ALA A 274 -10.77 -12.96 -10.03
CA ALA A 274 -10.46 -12.42 -11.36
C ALA A 274 -11.68 -12.26 -12.27
N ASN A 275 -12.76 -13.00 -12.04
CA ASN A 275 -14.00 -12.97 -12.82
C ASN A 275 -15.16 -12.21 -12.14
N GLN A 276 -14.95 -11.68 -10.95
CA GLN A 276 -15.93 -10.83 -10.31
C GLN A 276 -15.84 -9.41 -10.91
N LYS A 277 -16.72 -9.12 -11.87
CA LYS A 277 -16.93 -7.72 -12.29
C LYS A 277 -17.40 -6.96 -11.05
N ILE A 278 -16.73 -5.85 -10.75
CA ILE A 278 -17.14 -4.89 -9.72
C ILE A 278 -18.56 -4.45 -10.05
N GLY A 279 -19.53 -5.12 -9.44
CA GLY A 279 -20.96 -4.84 -9.58
C GLY A 279 -21.35 -3.71 -8.63
N ARG A 280 -20.83 -2.49 -8.86
CA ARG A 280 -21.34 -1.30 -8.19
C ARG A 280 -21.80 -0.30 -9.25
N GLY A 281 -23.14 -0.26 -9.48
CA GLY A 281 -23.74 0.78 -10.28
C GLY A 281 -25.07 0.45 -10.96
N GLU A 282 -25.94 -0.43 -10.39
CA GLU A 282 -27.36 -0.53 -10.82
C GLU A 282 -28.26 -1.08 -9.70
N GLN A 283 -28.29 -0.46 -8.56
CA GLN A 283 -29.39 -0.61 -7.59
C GLN A 283 -29.82 0.77 -7.04
N GLY A 284 -30.31 1.60 -7.94
CA GLY A 284 -30.81 2.94 -7.59
C GLY A 284 -31.72 3.53 -8.65
N SER A 285 -32.55 2.70 -9.33
CA SER A 285 -33.56 3.26 -10.26
C SER A 285 -34.64 2.24 -10.66
N GLN A 286 -35.19 1.49 -9.73
CA GLN A 286 -36.42 0.72 -9.99
C GLN A 286 -37.35 0.74 -8.78
N THR A 287 -37.66 1.92 -8.26
CA THR A 287 -38.82 2.12 -7.38
C THR A 287 -39.36 3.54 -7.56
N SER A 288 -39.88 3.87 -8.72
CA SER A 288 -40.81 5.00 -8.94
C SER A 288 -41.42 5.02 -10.33
N ALA A 289 -42.01 3.92 -10.79
CA ALA A 289 -42.80 3.94 -12.04
C ALA A 289 -44.01 2.99 -11.98
N ALA A 290 -44.58 2.78 -10.82
CA ALA A 290 -45.80 1.95 -10.70
C ALA A 290 -46.77 2.53 -9.65
N THR A 291 -47.11 3.82 -9.73
CA THR A 291 -48.26 4.38 -8.99
C THR A 291 -48.69 5.75 -9.62
N ILE A 292 -48.85 5.83 -10.92
CA ILE A 292 -49.62 6.91 -11.59
C ILE A 292 -50.35 6.28 -12.80
N SER A 293 -51.30 5.37 -12.59
CA SER A 293 -52.25 4.97 -13.64
C SER A 293 -53.58 4.46 -13.11
N GLU A 294 -53.95 4.79 -11.87
CA GLU A 294 -55.28 4.42 -11.33
C GLU A 294 -56.03 5.57 -10.64
N LEU A 295 -55.94 6.78 -11.19
CA LEU A 295 -56.78 7.92 -10.68
C LEU A 295 -57.29 8.81 -11.85
N GLU A 296 -57.62 8.18 -12.99
CA GLU A 296 -58.49 8.81 -14.00
C GLU A 296 -59.49 7.80 -14.54
N LYS A 297 -60.44 7.41 -13.70
CA LYS A 297 -61.76 6.88 -14.08
C LYS A 297 -62.63 6.76 -12.85
N VAL A 298 -63.26 7.86 -12.40
CA VAL A 298 -64.65 8.01 -11.95
C VAL A 298 -65.02 9.47 -11.98
#